data_bbc5971ae13483d11dadacb8551e3dea
#
_entry.id   bbc5971ae13483d11dadacb8551e3dea
#
_cell.length_a   1.000
_cell.length_b   1.000
_cell.length_c   1.000
_cell.angle_alpha   90.00
_cell.angle_beta   90.00
_cell.angle_gamma   90.00
#
_symmetry.space_group_name_H-M   'P 1'
#
loop_
_entity.id
_entity.type
_entity.pdbx_description
1 polymer ?
#
loop_
_entity_poly.entity_id
_entity_poly.type
_entity_poly.pdbx_seq_one_letter_code
_entity_poly.pdbx_strand_id
1 'polypeptide(L)'
;MLATVGIGVQGVAKLLVTVVVGRVFGTETLGQTTALLSLSVFVALLWPNAAGNTASRFLAIALRGRRSDAAVNRLLGVSMLVSSVVLAAVTVPIALAWGNGPGMVLGGAAVVVGYGLYCYARGAQLGYDRAPRVALWDSVTSVLALGLLVVACVARLEPFVLLPLAIGYTVFAIACWPRGNGFPPASHEPAAGVLGFAAWNVLAVVTSNGLLQLTMISAQVTSSAHDAGVYAAAFTLATPASMLGQALGQVLVPAFAHRTDGGSLRSRGALLLVVGFAAASAVVFGLVALLAGWFLPIVYPAEGAAAVADLRYLMVAVWVFTVGLVPAALLLAAGRSRQVALASVAGFVVGAGLMAVLGPVAGVAGGTTGFLVGSAVNLVAVVGLGVRRRSRSAIPDSID
;
A
#
# COMPACT_ATOMS: atom_id res chain seq x y z
N MET A 1 2.45 6.85 -16.94
CA MET A 1 1.80 8.12 -16.54
C MET A 1 0.33 7.96 -16.16
N LEU A 2 -0.58 7.47 -17.01
CA LEU A 2 -2.02 7.40 -16.67
C LEU A 2 -2.36 6.52 -15.46
N ALA A 3 -1.68 5.37 -15.27
CA ALA A 3 -1.87 4.53 -14.10
C ALA A 3 -1.50 5.22 -12.78
N THR A 4 -0.50 6.13 -12.81
CA THR A 4 -0.08 6.92 -11.66
C THR A 4 -1.12 7.99 -11.30
N VAL A 5 -1.77 8.57 -12.31
CA VAL A 5 -2.88 9.51 -12.10
C VAL A 5 -4.04 8.84 -11.36
N GLY A 6 -4.43 7.61 -11.74
CA GLY A 6 -5.46 6.83 -11.05
C GLY A 6 -5.14 6.61 -9.57
N ILE A 7 -3.88 6.26 -9.23
CA ILE A 7 -3.43 6.12 -7.84
C ILE A 7 -3.56 7.45 -7.09
N GLY A 8 -3.17 8.55 -7.71
CA GLY A 8 -3.29 9.89 -7.13
C GLY A 8 -4.75 10.26 -6.81
N VAL A 9 -5.66 10.03 -7.76
CA VAL A 9 -7.09 10.28 -7.56
C VAL A 9 -7.66 9.45 -6.42
N GLN A 10 -7.33 8.17 -6.36
CA GLN A 10 -7.73 7.28 -5.25
C GLN A 10 -7.16 7.73 -3.90
N GLY A 11 -5.89 8.19 -3.88
CA GLY A 11 -5.26 8.72 -2.67
C GLY A 11 -5.97 9.98 -2.16
N VAL A 12 -6.29 10.92 -3.06
CA VAL A 12 -7.05 12.14 -2.74
C VAL A 12 -8.47 11.80 -2.30
N ALA A 13 -9.14 10.84 -2.94
CA ALA A 13 -10.48 10.43 -2.55
C ALA A 13 -10.50 9.82 -1.13
N LYS A 14 -9.54 8.94 -0.80
CA LYS A 14 -9.40 8.41 0.57
C LYS A 14 -9.15 9.51 1.59
N LEU A 15 -8.28 10.46 1.28
CA LEU A 15 -8.03 11.63 2.12
C LEU A 15 -9.34 12.42 2.36
N LEU A 16 -10.09 12.71 1.31
CA LEU A 16 -11.35 13.46 1.43
C LEU A 16 -12.39 12.67 2.24
N VAL A 17 -12.49 11.36 2.05
CA VAL A 17 -13.38 10.49 2.85
C VAL A 17 -13.06 10.63 4.33
N THR A 18 -11.82 10.49 4.74
CA THR A 18 -11.42 10.57 6.15
C THR A 18 -11.56 11.98 6.71
N VAL A 19 -11.25 13.02 5.93
CA VAL A 19 -11.48 14.42 6.33
C VAL A 19 -12.95 14.70 6.58
N VAL A 20 -13.83 14.27 5.68
CA VAL A 20 -15.27 14.46 5.83
C VAL A 20 -15.81 13.71 7.05
N VAL A 21 -15.38 12.45 7.25
CA VAL A 21 -15.77 11.66 8.42
C VAL A 21 -15.32 12.36 9.72
N GLY A 22 -14.07 12.78 9.82
CA GLY A 22 -13.57 13.45 11.02
C GLY A 22 -14.27 14.77 11.32
N ARG A 23 -14.65 15.53 10.29
CA ARG A 23 -15.38 16.80 10.47
C ARG A 23 -16.85 16.63 10.86
N VAL A 24 -17.50 15.61 10.34
CA VAL A 24 -18.96 15.43 10.50
C VAL A 24 -19.30 14.58 11.72
N PHE A 25 -18.52 13.52 11.97
CA PHE A 25 -18.82 12.54 13.00
C PHE A 25 -17.83 12.58 14.19
N GLY A 26 -16.74 13.35 14.06
CA GLY A 26 -15.78 13.56 15.14
C GLY A 26 -14.60 12.62 15.12
N THR A 27 -13.75 12.80 16.11
CA THR A 27 -12.40 12.23 16.20
C THR A 27 -12.42 10.72 16.44
N GLU A 28 -13.29 10.23 17.30
CA GLU A 28 -13.39 8.79 17.61
C GLU A 28 -13.84 7.99 16.38
N THR A 29 -14.86 8.47 15.66
CA THR A 29 -15.31 7.85 14.40
C THR A 29 -14.23 7.90 13.32
N LEU A 30 -13.44 8.98 13.26
CA LEU A 30 -12.27 9.07 12.39
C LEU A 30 -11.26 7.98 12.73
N GLY A 31 -10.95 7.79 14.02
CA GLY A 31 -10.05 6.76 14.52
C GLY A 31 -10.50 5.36 14.11
N GLN A 32 -11.73 5.00 14.43
CA GLN A 32 -12.33 3.71 14.08
C GLN A 32 -12.36 3.47 12.57
N THR A 33 -12.80 4.47 11.80
CA THR A 33 -12.86 4.39 10.33
C THR A 33 -11.46 4.18 9.74
N THR A 34 -10.46 4.95 10.17
CA THR A 34 -9.11 4.87 9.65
C THR A 34 -8.42 3.58 10.04
N ALA A 35 -8.66 3.08 11.28
CA ALA A 35 -8.14 1.80 11.73
C ALA A 35 -8.73 0.62 10.92
N LEU A 36 -10.04 0.62 10.68
CA LEU A 36 -10.69 -0.40 9.83
C LEU A 36 -10.24 -0.32 8.38
N LEU A 37 -10.02 0.87 7.83
CA LEU A 37 -9.41 1.04 6.50
C LEU A 37 -7.99 0.48 6.46
N SER A 38 -7.18 0.78 7.48
CA SER A 38 -5.81 0.28 7.58
C SER A 38 -5.77 -1.24 7.73
N LEU A 39 -6.67 -1.82 8.53
CA LEU A 39 -6.84 -3.27 8.64
C LEU A 39 -7.25 -3.87 7.30
N SER A 40 -8.23 -3.27 6.61
CA SER A 40 -8.69 -3.74 5.30
C SER A 40 -7.57 -3.72 4.25
N VAL A 41 -6.77 -2.66 4.23
CA VAL A 41 -5.60 -2.56 3.34
C VAL A 41 -4.56 -3.60 3.74
N PHE A 42 -4.24 -3.74 5.02
CA PHE A 42 -3.25 -4.70 5.51
C PHE A 42 -3.61 -6.15 5.16
N VAL A 43 -4.84 -6.57 5.43
CA VAL A 43 -5.27 -7.94 5.09
C VAL A 43 -5.33 -8.17 3.58
N ALA A 44 -5.62 -7.14 2.78
CA ALA A 44 -5.56 -7.24 1.33
C ALA A 44 -4.12 -7.44 0.80
N LEU A 45 -3.08 -7.06 1.55
CA LEU A 45 -1.68 -7.37 1.19
C LEU A 45 -1.40 -8.87 1.28
N LEU A 46 -2.12 -9.61 2.13
CA LEU A 46 -1.88 -11.04 2.39
C LEU A 46 -2.15 -11.92 1.16
N TRP A 47 -3.12 -11.56 0.31
CA TRP A 47 -3.36 -12.28 -0.94
C TRP A 47 -3.94 -11.42 -2.07
N PRO A 48 -5.05 -10.66 -1.90
CA PRO A 48 -5.71 -9.94 -3.01
C PRO A 48 -4.79 -9.04 -3.83
N ASN A 49 -3.94 -8.28 -3.15
CA ASN A 49 -2.97 -7.39 -3.80
C ASN A 49 -1.90 -8.18 -4.56
N ALA A 50 -1.38 -9.24 -3.96
CA ALA A 50 -0.40 -10.12 -4.59
C ALA A 50 -0.99 -10.85 -5.81
N ALA A 51 -2.24 -11.29 -5.74
CA ALA A 51 -2.97 -11.86 -6.88
C ALA A 51 -3.13 -10.84 -8.02
N GLY A 52 -3.45 -9.58 -7.70
CA GLY A 52 -3.52 -8.48 -8.67
C GLY A 52 -2.17 -8.21 -9.36
N ASN A 53 -1.08 -8.10 -8.59
CA ASN A 53 0.27 -7.92 -9.14
C ASN A 53 0.70 -9.12 -10.00
N THR A 54 0.36 -10.33 -9.57
CA THR A 54 0.63 -11.57 -10.32
C THR A 54 -0.17 -11.59 -11.62
N ALA A 55 -1.45 -11.24 -11.57
CA ALA A 55 -2.29 -11.10 -12.76
C ALA A 55 -1.70 -10.08 -13.73
N SER A 56 -1.29 -8.89 -13.25
CA SER A 56 -0.65 -7.87 -14.09
C SER A 56 0.53 -8.43 -14.88
N ARG A 57 1.39 -9.23 -14.26
CA ARG A 57 2.55 -9.84 -14.92
C ARG A 57 2.17 -10.93 -15.91
N PHE A 58 1.41 -11.94 -15.45
CA PHE A 58 1.16 -13.13 -16.27
C PHE A 58 0.19 -12.87 -17.41
N LEU A 59 -0.79 -11.97 -17.21
CA LEU A 59 -1.68 -11.53 -18.30
C LEU A 59 -0.95 -10.69 -19.35
N ALA A 60 0.02 -9.86 -18.95
CA ALA A 60 0.88 -9.15 -19.90
C ALA A 60 1.75 -10.10 -20.72
N ILE A 61 2.28 -11.16 -20.10
CA ILE A 61 3.05 -12.21 -20.81
C ILE A 61 2.15 -12.97 -21.80
N ALA A 62 0.94 -13.37 -21.37
CA ALA A 62 -0.02 -14.06 -22.22
C ALA A 62 -0.44 -13.18 -23.40
N LEU A 63 -0.73 -11.91 -23.18
CA LEU A 63 -1.10 -10.96 -24.22
C LEU A 63 -0.01 -10.79 -25.29
N ARG A 64 1.25 -10.57 -24.83
CA ARG A 64 2.40 -10.42 -25.75
C ARG A 64 2.68 -11.70 -26.54
N GLY A 65 2.54 -12.86 -25.88
CA GLY A 65 2.72 -14.17 -26.49
C GLY A 65 1.54 -14.65 -27.34
N ARG A 66 0.45 -13.87 -27.45
CA ARG A 66 -0.82 -14.24 -28.10
C ARG A 66 -1.34 -15.61 -27.63
N ARG A 67 -1.22 -15.85 -26.32
CA ARG A 67 -1.70 -17.09 -25.65
C ARG A 67 -2.96 -16.79 -24.85
N SER A 68 -3.79 -17.81 -24.67
CA SER A 68 -4.94 -17.71 -23.76
C SER A 68 -4.48 -17.41 -22.34
N ASP A 69 -5.26 -16.62 -21.64
CA ASP A 69 -5.06 -16.25 -20.24
C ASP A 69 -6.12 -16.88 -19.32
N ALA A 70 -7.01 -17.69 -19.87
CA ALA A 70 -8.20 -18.19 -19.19
C ALA A 70 -7.87 -18.96 -17.90
N ALA A 71 -6.87 -19.87 -17.94
CA ALA A 71 -6.47 -20.66 -16.79
C ALA A 71 -5.87 -19.79 -15.67
N VAL A 72 -4.98 -18.85 -16.00
CA VAL A 72 -4.35 -17.93 -15.06
C VAL A 72 -5.41 -17.03 -14.43
N ASN A 73 -6.29 -16.48 -15.25
CA ASN A 73 -7.33 -15.56 -14.80
C ASN A 73 -8.35 -16.25 -13.88
N ARG A 74 -8.78 -17.48 -14.23
CA ARG A 74 -9.66 -18.30 -13.39
C ARG A 74 -8.99 -18.65 -12.06
N LEU A 75 -7.74 -19.12 -12.08
CA LEU A 75 -6.99 -19.54 -10.90
C LEU A 75 -6.83 -18.37 -9.91
N LEU A 76 -6.32 -17.24 -10.40
CA LEU A 76 -6.10 -16.05 -9.57
C LEU A 76 -7.42 -15.40 -9.14
N GLY A 77 -8.41 -15.34 -10.03
CA GLY A 77 -9.72 -14.77 -9.71
C GLY A 77 -10.45 -15.57 -8.62
N VAL A 78 -10.49 -16.90 -8.72
CA VAL A 78 -11.10 -17.77 -7.70
C VAL A 78 -10.34 -17.67 -6.38
N SER A 79 -9.00 -17.78 -6.41
CA SER A 79 -8.19 -17.70 -5.19
C SER A 79 -8.35 -16.36 -4.49
N MET A 80 -8.46 -15.25 -5.25
CA MET A 80 -8.71 -13.92 -4.72
C MET A 80 -10.11 -13.80 -4.11
N LEU A 81 -11.16 -14.31 -4.76
CA LEU A 81 -12.52 -14.29 -4.21
C LEU A 81 -12.58 -15.05 -2.87
N VAL A 82 -12.05 -16.28 -2.85
CA VAL A 82 -12.02 -17.10 -1.62
C VAL A 82 -11.23 -16.38 -0.52
N SER A 83 -10.03 -15.88 -0.84
CA SER A 83 -9.22 -15.17 0.17
C SER A 83 -9.90 -13.91 0.68
N SER A 84 -10.57 -13.12 -0.18
CA SER A 84 -11.27 -11.92 0.25
C SER A 84 -12.41 -12.23 1.22
N VAL A 85 -13.18 -13.31 0.98
CA VAL A 85 -14.24 -13.75 1.91
C VAL A 85 -13.66 -14.23 3.24
N VAL A 86 -12.60 -15.04 3.20
CA VAL A 86 -11.92 -15.53 4.42
C VAL A 86 -11.35 -14.37 5.22
N LEU A 87 -10.68 -13.43 4.56
CA LEU A 87 -10.09 -12.26 5.22
C LEU A 87 -11.15 -11.32 5.79
N ALA A 88 -12.30 -11.16 5.11
CA ALA A 88 -13.43 -10.42 5.66
C ALA A 88 -14.00 -11.12 6.90
N ALA A 89 -14.14 -12.45 6.87
CA ALA A 89 -14.58 -13.23 8.04
C ALA A 89 -13.62 -13.10 9.23
N VAL A 90 -12.30 -13.05 8.98
CA VAL A 90 -11.29 -12.79 10.03
C VAL A 90 -11.35 -11.35 10.54
N THR A 91 -11.68 -10.39 9.69
CA THR A 91 -11.78 -8.97 10.07
C THR A 91 -12.95 -8.72 11.03
N VAL A 92 -14.06 -9.47 10.91
CA VAL A 92 -15.25 -9.30 11.76
C VAL A 92 -14.95 -9.43 13.26
N PRO A 93 -14.37 -10.54 13.77
CA PRO A 93 -14.08 -10.66 15.19
C PRO A 93 -13.05 -9.62 15.67
N ILE A 94 -12.09 -9.21 14.85
CA ILE A 94 -11.12 -8.16 15.19
C ILE A 94 -11.84 -6.83 15.36
N ALA A 95 -12.70 -6.46 14.42
CA ALA A 95 -13.46 -5.22 14.48
C ALA A 95 -14.43 -5.19 15.69
N LEU A 96 -15.06 -6.30 16.02
CA LEU A 96 -15.89 -6.44 17.23
C LEU A 96 -15.05 -6.29 18.51
N ALA A 97 -13.87 -6.91 18.56
CA ALA A 97 -12.95 -6.79 19.69
C ALA A 97 -12.46 -5.36 19.92
N TRP A 98 -12.46 -4.52 18.89
CA TRP A 98 -12.16 -3.07 19.00
C TRP A 98 -13.36 -2.24 19.46
N GLY A 99 -14.49 -2.86 19.81
CA GLY A 99 -15.69 -2.18 20.29
C GLY A 99 -16.51 -1.51 19.19
N ASN A 100 -16.26 -1.82 17.90
CA ASN A 100 -17.03 -1.24 16.82
C ASN A 100 -18.47 -1.80 16.78
N GLY A 101 -19.45 -0.95 16.51
CA GLY A 101 -20.81 -1.34 16.31
C GLY A 101 -21.04 -2.17 15.03
N PRO A 102 -22.17 -2.92 14.96
CA PRO A 102 -22.44 -3.84 13.83
C PRO A 102 -22.35 -3.20 12.45
N GLY A 103 -22.79 -1.95 12.30
CA GLY A 103 -22.73 -1.22 11.03
C GLY A 103 -21.29 -0.94 10.57
N MET A 104 -20.41 -0.52 11.50
CA MET A 104 -18.99 -0.30 11.21
C MET A 104 -18.28 -1.61 10.87
N VAL A 105 -18.59 -2.70 11.60
CA VAL A 105 -18.05 -4.04 11.35
C VAL A 105 -18.46 -4.53 9.95
N LEU A 106 -19.73 -4.38 9.58
CA LEU A 106 -20.23 -4.71 8.24
C LEU A 106 -19.52 -3.87 7.17
N GLY A 107 -19.39 -2.56 7.41
CA GLY A 107 -18.66 -1.64 6.53
C GLY A 107 -17.21 -2.05 6.35
N GLY A 108 -16.50 -2.38 7.43
CA GLY A 108 -15.11 -2.86 7.39
C GLY A 108 -14.96 -4.17 6.59
N ALA A 109 -15.82 -5.16 6.86
CA ALA A 109 -15.82 -6.42 6.11
C ALA A 109 -16.13 -6.19 4.61
N ALA A 110 -17.09 -5.32 4.29
CA ALA A 110 -17.42 -4.94 2.92
C ALA A 110 -16.23 -4.25 2.22
N VAL A 111 -15.47 -3.40 2.94
CA VAL A 111 -14.26 -2.78 2.39
C VAL A 111 -13.20 -3.84 2.10
N VAL A 112 -13.00 -4.84 2.96
CA VAL A 112 -12.03 -5.93 2.71
C VAL A 112 -12.37 -6.64 1.40
N VAL A 113 -13.62 -7.03 1.21
CA VAL A 113 -14.06 -7.70 -0.02
C VAL A 113 -13.93 -6.76 -1.22
N GLY A 114 -14.50 -5.57 -1.15
CA GLY A 114 -14.49 -4.60 -2.25
C GLY A 114 -13.08 -4.19 -2.67
N TYR A 115 -12.20 -3.92 -1.69
CA TYR A 115 -10.82 -3.56 -1.95
C TYR A 115 -9.99 -4.73 -2.51
N GLY A 116 -10.25 -5.96 -2.05
CA GLY A 116 -9.65 -7.17 -2.62
C GLY A 116 -10.01 -7.35 -4.09
N LEU A 117 -11.31 -7.25 -4.41
CA LEU A 117 -11.83 -7.28 -5.78
C LEU A 117 -11.20 -6.18 -6.66
N TYR A 118 -11.11 -4.96 -6.12
CA TYR A 118 -10.48 -3.82 -6.76
C TYR A 118 -9.01 -4.09 -7.10
N CYS A 119 -8.20 -4.56 -6.13
CA CYS A 119 -6.79 -4.84 -6.34
C CYS A 119 -6.57 -5.83 -7.49
N TYR A 120 -7.35 -6.90 -7.52
CA TYR A 120 -7.28 -7.90 -8.58
C TYR A 120 -7.69 -7.35 -9.94
N ALA A 121 -8.89 -6.75 -10.03
CA ALA A 121 -9.41 -6.21 -11.29
C ALA A 121 -8.48 -5.15 -11.88
N ARG A 122 -7.95 -4.27 -11.03
CA ARG A 122 -7.00 -3.23 -11.41
C ARG A 122 -5.70 -3.83 -11.95
N GLY A 123 -5.12 -4.80 -11.24
CA GLY A 123 -3.91 -5.50 -11.66
C GLY A 123 -4.09 -6.21 -13.00
N ALA A 124 -5.22 -6.90 -13.19
CA ALA A 124 -5.55 -7.57 -14.44
C ALA A 124 -5.68 -6.60 -15.62
N GLN A 125 -6.37 -5.45 -15.44
CA GLN A 125 -6.50 -4.44 -16.50
C GLN A 125 -5.16 -3.81 -16.87
N LEU A 126 -4.26 -3.61 -15.90
CA LEU A 126 -2.89 -3.17 -16.18
C LEU A 126 -2.11 -4.23 -16.96
N GLY A 127 -2.32 -5.51 -16.66
CA GLY A 127 -1.75 -6.63 -17.43
C GLY A 127 -2.23 -6.66 -18.89
N TYR A 128 -3.45 -6.21 -19.17
CA TYR A 128 -3.98 -6.04 -20.52
C TYR A 128 -3.60 -4.71 -21.21
N ASP A 129 -2.69 -3.95 -20.61
CA ASP A 129 -2.26 -2.62 -21.09
C ASP A 129 -3.41 -1.60 -21.23
N ARG A 130 -4.43 -1.72 -20.36
CA ARG A 130 -5.62 -0.86 -20.34
C ARG A 130 -5.53 0.22 -19.26
N ALA A 131 -4.36 0.84 -19.09
CA ALA A 131 -4.14 1.90 -18.10
C ALA A 131 -5.13 3.09 -18.22
N PRO A 132 -5.54 3.55 -19.40
CA PRO A 132 -6.56 4.61 -19.52
C PRO A 132 -7.91 4.22 -18.92
N ARG A 133 -8.34 2.97 -19.11
CA ARG A 133 -9.57 2.44 -18.53
C ARG A 133 -9.50 2.40 -17.00
N VAL A 134 -8.35 1.98 -16.44
CA VAL A 134 -8.11 2.00 -15.00
C VAL A 134 -8.23 3.42 -14.46
N ALA A 135 -7.55 4.40 -15.06
CA ALA A 135 -7.59 5.79 -14.60
C ALA A 135 -9.01 6.39 -14.66
N LEU A 136 -9.77 6.09 -15.74
CA LEU A 136 -11.16 6.52 -15.86
C LEU A 136 -12.04 5.97 -14.74
N TRP A 137 -12.00 4.64 -14.52
CA TRP A 137 -12.84 4.01 -13.51
C TRP A 137 -12.37 4.32 -12.09
N ASP A 138 -11.07 4.50 -11.83
CA ASP A 138 -10.56 5.04 -10.56
C ASP A 138 -11.19 6.41 -10.26
N SER A 139 -11.30 7.29 -11.26
CA SER A 139 -11.92 8.62 -11.10
C SER A 139 -13.43 8.53 -10.88
N VAL A 140 -14.15 7.77 -11.72
CA VAL A 140 -15.61 7.62 -11.63
C VAL A 140 -16.02 7.04 -10.28
N THR A 141 -15.36 5.97 -9.84
CA THR A 141 -15.71 5.31 -8.56
C THR A 141 -15.27 6.10 -7.34
N SER A 142 -14.23 6.93 -7.45
CA SER A 142 -13.86 7.89 -6.40
C SER A 142 -14.93 8.97 -6.23
N VAL A 143 -15.44 9.54 -7.32
CA VAL A 143 -16.54 10.50 -7.28
C VAL A 143 -17.82 9.85 -6.75
N LEU A 144 -18.12 8.62 -7.15
CA LEU A 144 -19.26 7.86 -6.64
C LEU A 144 -19.15 7.65 -5.13
N ALA A 145 -17.99 7.20 -4.64
CA ALA A 145 -17.76 6.97 -3.21
C ALA A 145 -17.92 8.26 -2.39
N LEU A 146 -17.37 9.38 -2.88
CA LEU A 146 -17.53 10.70 -2.23
C LEU A 146 -18.99 11.17 -2.26
N GLY A 147 -19.69 11.00 -3.36
CA GLY A 147 -21.12 11.34 -3.46
C GLY A 147 -21.98 10.54 -2.48
N LEU A 148 -21.76 9.22 -2.40
CA LEU A 148 -22.44 8.36 -1.43
C LEU A 148 -22.07 8.72 0.02
N LEU A 149 -20.82 9.12 0.28
CA LEU A 149 -20.43 9.59 1.60
C LEU A 149 -21.17 10.88 1.98
N VAL A 150 -21.31 11.83 1.06
CA VAL A 150 -22.11 13.05 1.32
C VAL A 150 -23.54 12.68 1.69
N VAL A 151 -24.15 11.73 0.97
CA VAL A 151 -25.50 11.23 1.32
C VAL A 151 -25.49 10.61 2.72
N ALA A 152 -24.52 9.78 3.06
CA ALA A 152 -24.41 9.19 4.40
C ALA A 152 -24.25 10.26 5.50
N CYS A 153 -23.47 11.31 5.23
CA CYS A 153 -23.29 12.44 6.16
C CYS A 153 -24.60 13.24 6.36
N VAL A 154 -25.31 13.56 5.28
CA VAL A 154 -26.59 14.29 5.36
C VAL A 154 -27.62 13.46 6.11
N ALA A 155 -27.68 12.16 5.85
CA ALA A 155 -28.59 11.23 6.52
C ALA A 155 -28.13 10.81 7.93
N ARG A 156 -26.99 11.32 8.43
CA ARG A 156 -26.40 10.96 9.73
C ARG A 156 -26.18 9.46 9.93
N LEU A 157 -25.82 8.75 8.86
CA LEU A 157 -25.59 7.30 8.85
C LEU A 157 -24.15 6.96 9.30
N GLU A 158 -23.75 7.42 10.47
CA GLU A 158 -22.43 7.20 11.04
C GLU A 158 -21.96 5.72 11.01
N PRO A 159 -22.80 4.71 11.39
CA PRO A 159 -22.37 3.31 11.39
C PRO A 159 -22.00 2.77 9.99
N PHE A 160 -22.39 3.47 8.94
CA PHE A 160 -22.23 3.01 7.55
C PHE A 160 -21.25 3.84 6.72
N VAL A 161 -20.42 4.68 7.35
CA VAL A 161 -19.47 5.59 6.66
C VAL A 161 -18.43 4.89 5.80
N LEU A 162 -18.17 3.59 6.03
CA LEU A 162 -17.27 2.77 5.23
C LEU A 162 -17.94 2.19 3.96
N LEU A 163 -19.26 2.03 3.95
CA LEU A 163 -19.99 1.44 2.81
C LEU A 163 -19.81 2.21 1.49
N PRO A 164 -19.82 3.56 1.46
CA PRO A 164 -19.55 4.32 0.24
C PRO A 164 -18.26 3.90 -0.46
N LEU A 165 -17.21 3.71 0.30
CA LEU A 165 -15.90 3.30 -0.23
C LEU A 165 -15.94 1.84 -0.71
N ALA A 166 -16.57 0.94 0.05
CA ALA A 166 -16.76 -0.46 -0.34
C ALA A 166 -17.55 -0.58 -1.65
N ILE A 167 -18.62 0.21 -1.80
CA ILE A 167 -19.42 0.28 -3.03
C ILE A 167 -18.57 0.78 -4.20
N GLY A 168 -17.79 1.86 -4.01
CA GLY A 168 -16.90 2.39 -5.03
C GLY A 168 -15.92 1.32 -5.54
N TYR A 169 -15.25 0.59 -4.64
CA TYR A 169 -14.34 -0.50 -5.02
C TYR A 169 -15.04 -1.64 -5.73
N THR A 170 -16.22 -2.03 -5.28
CA THR A 170 -17.02 -3.10 -5.89
C THR A 170 -17.48 -2.72 -7.29
N VAL A 171 -17.96 -1.49 -7.48
CA VAL A 171 -18.36 -0.97 -8.81
C VAL A 171 -17.18 -0.95 -9.76
N PHE A 172 -15.99 -0.48 -9.30
CA PHE A 172 -14.78 -0.57 -10.10
C PHE A 172 -14.49 -2.01 -10.53
N ALA A 173 -14.53 -2.94 -9.57
CA ALA A 173 -14.23 -4.33 -9.84
C ALA A 173 -15.19 -4.94 -10.86
N ILE A 174 -16.48 -4.67 -10.76
CA ILE A 174 -17.50 -5.13 -11.72
C ILE A 174 -17.24 -4.55 -13.11
N ALA A 175 -16.99 -3.25 -13.21
CA ALA A 175 -16.75 -2.56 -14.47
C ALA A 175 -15.43 -2.97 -15.15
N CYS A 176 -14.41 -3.26 -14.34
CA CYS A 176 -13.06 -3.62 -14.78
C CYS A 176 -12.76 -5.12 -14.62
N TRP A 177 -13.76 -5.98 -14.38
CA TRP A 177 -13.51 -7.41 -14.25
C TRP A 177 -12.87 -7.97 -15.52
N PRO A 178 -11.81 -8.80 -15.40
CA PRO A 178 -11.14 -9.36 -16.56
C PRO A 178 -12.03 -10.40 -17.27
N ARG A 179 -12.31 -10.14 -18.55
CA ARG A 179 -13.14 -11.02 -19.40
C ARG A 179 -12.31 -11.92 -20.33
N GLY A 180 -10.99 -11.98 -20.10
CA GLY A 180 -10.06 -12.70 -20.97
C GLY A 180 -9.57 -11.87 -22.16
N ASN A 181 -8.55 -12.40 -22.84
CA ASN A 181 -7.92 -11.76 -24.01
C ASN A 181 -8.46 -12.29 -25.36
N GLY A 182 -9.37 -13.24 -25.34
CA GLY A 182 -10.02 -13.80 -26.54
C GLY A 182 -9.18 -14.77 -27.36
N PHE A 183 -7.95 -15.08 -26.96
CA PHE A 183 -7.14 -16.11 -27.64
C PHE A 183 -7.63 -17.52 -27.29
N PRO A 184 -7.58 -18.47 -28.25
CA PRO A 184 -8.00 -19.86 -28.00
C PRO A 184 -7.10 -20.53 -26.94
N PRO A 185 -7.68 -21.39 -26.10
CA PRO A 185 -6.91 -22.13 -25.10
C PRO A 185 -5.88 -23.04 -25.78
N ALA A 186 -4.63 -22.95 -25.33
CA ALA A 186 -3.59 -23.89 -25.73
C ALA A 186 -3.78 -25.22 -24.98
N SER A 187 -3.42 -26.33 -25.61
CA SER A 187 -3.55 -27.68 -25.04
C SER A 187 -2.77 -27.88 -23.73
N HIS A 188 -1.80 -27.04 -23.44
CA HIS A 188 -1.03 -27.01 -22.19
C HIS A 188 -0.78 -25.57 -21.76
N GLU A 189 -1.63 -25.01 -20.91
CA GLU A 189 -1.36 -23.73 -20.25
C GLU A 189 -0.58 -23.98 -18.95
N PRO A 190 0.67 -23.51 -18.82
CA PRO A 190 1.41 -23.68 -17.59
C PRO A 190 0.87 -22.69 -16.54
N ALA A 191 -0.13 -23.12 -15.76
CA ALA A 191 -0.47 -22.47 -14.48
C ALA A 191 0.60 -22.76 -13.41
N ALA A 192 1.56 -23.63 -13.74
CA ALA A 192 2.69 -23.97 -12.89
C ALA A 192 3.54 -22.72 -12.61
N GLY A 193 3.79 -22.46 -11.33
CA GLY A 193 4.57 -21.31 -10.86
C GLY A 193 3.78 -20.02 -10.60
N VAL A 194 2.52 -19.89 -11.08
CA VAL A 194 1.69 -18.69 -10.85
C VAL A 194 1.42 -18.49 -9.36
N LEU A 195 0.95 -19.52 -8.66
CA LEU A 195 0.69 -19.46 -7.21
C LEU A 195 1.97 -19.27 -6.40
N GLY A 196 3.07 -19.93 -6.80
CA GLY A 196 4.37 -19.74 -6.17
C GLY A 196 4.86 -18.29 -6.31
N PHE A 197 4.71 -17.68 -7.49
CA PHE A 197 5.02 -16.27 -7.69
C PHE A 197 4.10 -15.37 -6.86
N ALA A 198 2.80 -15.65 -6.78
CA ALA A 198 1.86 -14.92 -5.95
C ALA A 198 2.25 -14.97 -4.46
N ALA A 199 2.62 -16.17 -3.96
CA ALA A 199 3.06 -16.33 -2.57
C ALA A 199 4.32 -15.50 -2.23
N TRP A 200 5.32 -15.50 -3.11
CA TRP A 200 6.49 -14.62 -2.95
C TRP A 200 6.13 -13.14 -3.04
N ASN A 201 5.15 -12.82 -3.87
CA ASN A 201 4.66 -11.43 -3.98
C ASN A 201 3.94 -10.98 -2.70
N VAL A 202 3.21 -11.87 -2.01
CA VAL A 202 2.65 -11.58 -0.67
C VAL A 202 3.75 -11.10 0.27
N LEU A 203 4.84 -11.86 0.39
CA LEU A 203 5.94 -11.49 1.26
C LEU A 203 6.52 -10.12 0.91
N ALA A 204 6.75 -9.87 -0.39
CA ALA A 204 7.27 -8.59 -0.86
C ALA A 204 6.33 -7.41 -0.55
N VAL A 205 5.02 -7.59 -0.75
CA VAL A 205 4.03 -6.51 -0.58
C VAL A 205 3.77 -6.24 0.91
N VAL A 206 3.66 -7.29 1.73
CA VAL A 206 3.49 -7.15 3.18
C VAL A 206 4.69 -6.46 3.82
N THR A 207 5.90 -6.88 3.47
CA THR A 207 7.10 -6.29 4.07
C THR A 207 7.38 -4.86 3.60
N SER A 208 6.93 -4.50 2.39
CA SER A 208 7.12 -3.14 1.86
C SER A 208 6.02 -2.15 2.24
N ASN A 209 4.78 -2.60 2.46
CA ASN A 209 3.65 -1.71 2.70
C ASN A 209 2.92 -1.96 4.03
N GLY A 210 3.19 -3.10 4.68
CA GLY A 210 2.46 -3.52 5.87
C GLY A 210 2.77 -2.68 7.10
N LEU A 211 4.03 -2.28 7.30
CA LEU A 211 4.43 -1.52 8.50
C LEU A 211 3.63 -0.23 8.67
N LEU A 212 3.41 0.52 7.59
CA LEU A 212 2.63 1.75 7.66
C LEU A 212 1.19 1.48 8.13
N GLN A 213 0.54 0.43 7.63
CA GLN A 213 -0.82 0.08 8.06
C GLN A 213 -0.84 -0.39 9.51
N LEU A 214 0.19 -1.12 9.94
CA LEU A 214 0.34 -1.59 11.31
C LEU A 214 0.47 -0.45 12.33
N THR A 215 0.98 0.74 11.94
CA THR A 215 1.04 1.89 12.88
C THR A 215 -0.35 2.33 13.32
N MET A 216 -1.31 2.44 12.38
CA MET A 216 -2.68 2.81 12.70
C MET A 216 -3.42 1.70 13.48
N ILE A 217 -3.18 0.43 13.10
CA ILE A 217 -3.72 -0.73 13.83
C ILE A 217 -3.16 -0.75 15.26
N SER A 218 -1.87 -0.52 15.44
CA SER A 218 -1.23 -0.42 16.75
C SER A 218 -1.85 0.71 17.58
N ALA A 219 -2.02 1.91 17.01
CA ALA A 219 -2.66 3.03 17.69
C ALA A 219 -4.08 2.67 18.18
N GLN A 220 -4.88 2.00 17.35
CA GLN A 220 -6.23 1.57 17.72
C GLN A 220 -6.25 0.55 18.87
N VAL A 221 -5.23 -0.33 18.95
CA VAL A 221 -5.18 -1.42 19.94
C VAL A 221 -4.57 -0.96 21.28
N THR A 222 -3.63 -0.01 21.22
CA THR A 222 -2.78 0.32 22.37
C THR A 222 -3.04 1.68 22.99
N SER A 223 -3.92 2.51 22.38
CA SER A 223 -4.22 3.86 22.85
C SER A 223 -5.71 4.03 23.13
N SER A 224 -6.10 5.14 23.75
CA SER A 224 -7.50 5.50 23.92
C SER A 224 -8.17 5.76 22.55
N ALA A 225 -9.50 5.64 22.48
CA ALA A 225 -10.26 5.93 21.25
C ALA A 225 -10.01 7.38 20.75
N HIS A 226 -9.88 8.32 21.69
CA HIS A 226 -9.55 9.70 21.40
C HIS A 226 -8.14 9.84 20.79
N ASP A 227 -7.10 9.27 21.44
CA ASP A 227 -5.72 9.37 20.95
C ASP A 227 -5.55 8.67 19.59
N ALA A 228 -6.21 7.53 19.40
CA ALA A 228 -6.24 6.84 18.10
C ALA A 228 -6.90 7.71 17.03
N GLY A 229 -7.92 8.50 17.39
CA GLY A 229 -8.58 9.45 16.51
C GLY A 229 -7.70 10.64 16.14
N VAL A 230 -6.99 11.23 17.12
CA VAL A 230 -5.99 12.28 16.89
C VAL A 230 -4.89 11.78 15.96
N TYR A 231 -4.38 10.57 16.22
CA TYR A 231 -3.40 9.94 15.35
C TYR A 231 -3.94 9.67 13.95
N ALA A 232 -5.20 9.28 13.81
CA ALA A 232 -5.83 9.06 12.52
C ALA A 232 -5.84 10.34 11.66
N ALA A 233 -6.01 11.51 12.26
CA ALA A 233 -5.90 12.79 11.54
C ALA A 233 -4.49 12.99 10.96
N ALA A 234 -3.44 12.68 11.71
CA ALA A 234 -2.06 12.72 11.24
C ALA A 234 -1.80 11.63 10.16
N PHE A 235 -2.23 10.40 10.43
CA PHE A 235 -2.05 9.25 9.54
C PHE A 235 -2.71 9.44 8.17
N THR A 236 -3.87 10.06 8.14
CA THR A 236 -4.62 10.36 6.92
C THR A 236 -3.81 11.21 5.94
N LEU A 237 -3.02 12.15 6.46
CA LEU A 237 -2.16 13.02 5.65
C LEU A 237 -0.80 12.35 5.32
N ALA A 238 -0.32 11.46 6.18
CA ALA A 238 0.90 10.69 5.93
C ALA A 238 0.74 9.66 4.81
N THR A 239 -0.47 9.10 4.64
CA THR A 239 -0.74 8.06 3.63
C THR A 239 -0.54 8.54 2.19
N PRO A 240 -1.12 9.66 1.70
CA PRO A 240 -0.82 10.19 0.38
C PRO A 240 0.66 10.53 0.17
N ALA A 241 1.32 11.05 1.22
CA ALA A 241 2.74 11.35 1.16
C ALA A 241 3.58 10.08 0.90
N SER A 242 3.26 8.94 1.54
CA SER A 242 3.92 7.67 1.27
C SER A 242 3.69 7.15 -0.15
N MET A 243 2.48 7.37 -0.71
CA MET A 243 2.15 6.99 -2.08
C MET A 243 2.96 7.77 -3.13
N LEU A 244 3.26 9.04 -2.88
CA LEU A 244 4.14 9.83 -3.75
C LEU A 244 5.54 9.21 -3.80
N GLY A 245 6.09 8.79 -2.67
CA GLY A 245 7.39 8.09 -2.62
C GLY A 245 7.38 6.79 -3.44
N GLN A 246 6.33 6.00 -3.33
CA GLN A 246 6.17 4.75 -4.09
C GLN A 246 6.01 5.02 -5.60
N ALA A 247 5.24 6.04 -5.99
CA ALA A 247 5.06 6.43 -7.38
C ALA A 247 6.39 6.89 -8.02
N LEU A 248 7.19 7.67 -7.30
CA LEU A 248 8.53 8.07 -7.73
C LEU A 248 9.45 6.85 -7.90
N GLY A 249 9.41 5.89 -6.97
CA GLY A 249 10.14 4.62 -7.10
C GLY A 249 9.81 3.87 -8.39
N GLN A 250 8.53 3.79 -8.75
CA GLN A 250 8.09 3.12 -9.99
C GLN A 250 8.59 3.80 -11.28
N VAL A 251 8.80 5.11 -11.26
CA VAL A 251 9.36 5.86 -12.40
C VAL A 251 10.88 5.75 -12.45
N LEU A 252 11.52 5.78 -11.28
CA LEU A 252 12.97 5.78 -11.18
C LEU A 252 13.59 4.40 -11.52
N VAL A 253 12.94 3.29 -11.13
CA VAL A 253 13.47 1.93 -11.40
C VAL A 253 13.76 1.70 -12.88
N PRO A 254 12.84 1.92 -13.83
CA PRO A 254 13.12 1.72 -15.26
C PRO A 254 14.16 2.70 -15.80
N ALA A 255 14.11 3.97 -15.34
CA ALA A 255 15.06 4.99 -15.80
C ALA A 255 16.51 4.66 -15.42
N PHE A 256 16.71 3.94 -14.32
CA PHE A 256 18.05 3.56 -13.83
C PHE A 256 18.52 2.20 -14.32
N ALA A 257 17.62 1.28 -14.60
CA ALA A 257 17.97 -0.01 -15.21
C ALA A 257 18.77 0.15 -16.50
N HIS A 258 18.58 1.26 -17.21
CA HIS A 258 19.31 1.60 -18.45
C HIS A 258 20.65 2.34 -18.22
N ARG A 259 20.94 2.83 -17.03
CA ARG A 259 22.10 3.72 -16.77
C ARG A 259 23.16 3.16 -15.81
N THR A 260 22.89 2.04 -15.12
CA THR A 260 23.82 1.53 -14.12
C THR A 260 24.54 0.28 -14.60
N ASP A 261 25.82 0.40 -14.85
CA ASP A 261 26.74 -0.72 -15.01
C ASP A 261 26.77 -1.55 -13.71
N GLY A 262 25.98 -2.62 -13.65
CA GLY A 262 26.05 -3.64 -12.62
C GLY A 262 25.42 -3.32 -11.25
N GLY A 263 24.63 -2.26 -11.09
CA GLY A 263 23.80 -2.02 -9.88
C GLY A 263 24.56 -1.79 -8.58
N SER A 264 25.81 -1.35 -8.64
CA SER A 264 26.63 -1.02 -7.47
C SER A 264 26.32 0.40 -6.99
N LEU A 265 25.93 0.54 -5.71
CA LEU A 265 25.77 1.86 -5.06
C LEU A 265 27.10 2.61 -4.89
N ARG A 266 28.25 1.99 -5.24
CA ARG A 266 29.55 2.63 -5.21
C ARG A 266 29.80 3.59 -6.37
N SER A 267 29.02 3.53 -7.43
CA SER A 267 29.16 4.50 -8.53
C SER A 267 28.77 5.89 -8.01
N ARG A 268 29.58 6.89 -8.33
CA ARG A 268 29.31 8.29 -7.95
C ARG A 268 27.92 8.75 -8.41
N GLY A 269 27.45 8.25 -9.57
CA GLY A 269 26.14 8.54 -10.10
C GLY A 269 24.99 7.94 -9.24
N ALA A 270 25.13 6.67 -8.81
CA ALA A 270 24.13 6.03 -7.96
C ALA A 270 24.06 6.69 -6.57
N LEU A 271 25.23 7.03 -6.00
CA LEU A 271 25.29 7.74 -4.72
C LEU A 271 24.65 9.13 -4.80
N LEU A 272 25.00 9.92 -5.79
CA LEU A 272 24.43 11.26 -6.02
C LEU A 272 22.91 11.20 -6.19
N LEU A 273 22.43 10.16 -6.80
CA LEU A 273 21.02 9.92 -7.02
C LEU A 273 20.27 9.59 -5.72
N VAL A 274 20.81 8.68 -4.91
CA VAL A 274 20.23 8.34 -3.59
C VAL A 274 20.24 9.57 -2.69
N VAL A 275 21.36 10.27 -2.62
CA VAL A 275 21.50 11.49 -1.80
C VAL A 275 20.61 12.62 -2.32
N GLY A 276 20.60 12.86 -3.64
CA GLY A 276 19.75 13.87 -4.26
C GLY A 276 18.25 13.60 -4.04
N PHE A 277 17.84 12.33 -4.15
CA PHE A 277 16.45 11.95 -3.86
C PHE A 277 16.13 12.09 -2.37
N ALA A 278 17.05 11.69 -1.48
CA ALA A 278 16.87 11.84 -0.04
C ALA A 278 16.74 13.33 0.34
N ALA A 279 17.56 14.20 -0.24
CA ALA A 279 17.49 15.64 -0.01
C ALA A 279 16.19 16.25 -0.56
N ALA A 280 15.81 15.92 -1.80
CA ALA A 280 14.58 16.41 -2.42
C ALA A 280 13.34 15.95 -1.65
N SER A 281 13.27 14.67 -1.26
CA SER A 281 12.18 14.14 -0.45
C SER A 281 12.16 14.73 0.96
N ALA A 282 13.34 15.00 1.59
CA ALA A 282 13.42 15.68 2.88
C ALA A 282 12.81 17.08 2.82
N VAL A 283 13.01 17.83 1.73
CA VAL A 283 12.38 19.14 1.53
C VAL A 283 10.86 19.00 1.48
N VAL A 284 10.34 18.05 0.72
CA VAL A 284 8.88 17.84 0.58
C VAL A 284 8.25 17.43 1.91
N PHE A 285 8.78 16.39 2.57
CA PHE A 285 8.24 15.92 3.86
C PHE A 285 8.48 16.91 4.99
N GLY A 286 9.63 17.61 4.96
CA GLY A 286 9.95 18.69 5.89
C GLY A 286 8.97 19.88 5.75
N LEU A 287 8.61 20.24 4.53
CA LEU A 287 7.61 21.29 4.27
C LEU A 287 6.23 20.88 4.79
N VAL A 288 5.80 19.64 4.56
CA VAL A 288 4.55 19.12 5.13
C VAL A 288 4.58 19.16 6.65
N ALA A 289 5.68 18.76 7.28
CA ALA A 289 5.86 18.77 8.73
C ALA A 289 5.89 20.20 9.32
N LEU A 290 6.50 21.15 8.61
CA LEU A 290 6.53 22.58 8.99
C LEU A 290 5.14 23.19 8.91
N LEU A 291 4.43 22.97 7.82
CA LEU A 291 3.10 23.53 7.60
C LEU A 291 2.01 22.80 8.39
N ALA A 292 2.31 21.67 9.04
CA ALA A 292 1.36 20.86 9.81
C ALA A 292 0.57 21.70 10.83
N GLY A 293 1.24 22.60 11.55
CA GLY A 293 0.59 23.47 12.53
C GLY A 293 -0.38 24.48 11.95
N TRP A 294 -0.28 24.76 10.64
CA TRP A 294 -1.19 25.67 9.96
C TRP A 294 -2.37 24.92 9.34
N PHE A 295 -2.14 23.84 8.59
CA PHE A 295 -3.23 23.21 7.84
C PHE A 295 -4.02 22.16 8.64
N LEU A 296 -3.41 21.46 9.62
CA LEU A 296 -4.14 20.46 10.43
C LEU A 296 -5.32 21.06 11.18
N PRO A 297 -5.21 22.21 11.88
CA PRO A 297 -6.35 22.86 12.52
C PRO A 297 -7.42 23.33 11.52
N ILE A 298 -7.03 23.64 10.27
CA ILE A 298 -7.99 23.98 9.21
C ILE A 298 -8.74 22.71 8.75
N VAL A 299 -8.02 21.59 8.59
CA VAL A 299 -8.61 20.32 8.14
C VAL A 299 -9.42 19.65 9.25
N TYR A 300 -8.93 19.66 10.48
CA TYR A 300 -9.56 19.08 11.67
C TYR A 300 -9.64 20.12 12.79
N PRO A 301 -10.69 20.96 12.81
CA PRO A 301 -10.76 22.10 13.73
C PRO A 301 -10.74 21.72 15.22
N ALA A 302 -11.30 20.55 15.58
CA ALA A 302 -11.35 20.11 16.98
C ALA A 302 -9.98 19.64 17.50
N GLU A 303 -9.29 18.78 16.72
CA GLU A 303 -8.13 18.02 17.22
C GLU A 303 -6.86 18.21 16.38
N GLY A 304 -6.94 19.02 15.33
CA GLY A 304 -5.81 19.18 14.41
C GLY A 304 -4.54 19.71 15.09
N ALA A 305 -4.69 20.56 16.10
CA ALA A 305 -3.55 21.07 16.86
C ALA A 305 -2.82 19.95 17.65
N ALA A 306 -3.57 19.01 18.24
CA ALA A 306 -3.02 17.86 18.96
C ALA A 306 -2.28 16.89 18.01
N ALA A 307 -2.78 16.73 16.78
CA ALA A 307 -2.22 15.81 15.79
C ALA A 307 -0.90 16.31 15.15
N VAL A 308 -0.47 17.55 15.39
CA VAL A 308 0.74 18.14 14.77
C VAL A 308 2.01 17.36 15.11
N ALA A 309 2.18 16.98 16.38
CA ALA A 309 3.36 16.26 16.83
C ALA A 309 3.44 14.87 16.18
N ASP A 310 2.31 14.16 16.12
CA ASP A 310 2.22 12.85 15.50
C ASP A 310 2.48 12.91 14.01
N LEU A 311 1.94 13.91 13.31
CA LEU A 311 2.22 14.08 11.87
C LEU A 311 3.71 14.36 11.62
N ARG A 312 4.34 15.23 12.41
CA ARG A 312 5.77 15.51 12.28
C ARG A 312 6.60 14.25 12.47
N TYR A 313 6.27 13.45 13.47
CA TYR A 313 6.96 12.17 13.72
C TYR A 313 6.73 11.17 12.60
N LEU A 314 5.48 11.02 12.12
CA LEU A 314 5.16 10.18 10.97
C LEU A 314 5.89 10.63 9.70
N MET A 315 6.03 11.93 9.45
CA MET A 315 6.76 12.43 8.28
C MET A 315 8.22 12.01 8.28
N VAL A 316 8.88 11.97 9.44
CA VAL A 316 10.24 11.43 9.57
C VAL A 316 10.27 9.94 9.22
N ALA A 317 9.33 9.15 9.76
CA ALA A 317 9.27 7.72 9.50
C ALA A 317 8.96 7.41 8.03
N VAL A 318 8.00 8.12 7.41
CA VAL A 318 7.66 8.01 5.99
C VAL A 318 8.83 8.46 5.11
N TRP A 319 9.57 9.49 5.51
CA TRP A 319 10.76 9.91 4.77
C TRP A 319 11.84 8.82 4.75
N VAL A 320 12.18 8.25 5.90
CA VAL A 320 13.16 7.14 5.98
C VAL A 320 12.72 5.95 5.13
N PHE A 321 11.44 5.58 5.22
CA PHE A 321 10.84 4.54 4.38
C PHE A 321 11.00 4.84 2.89
N THR A 322 10.66 6.07 2.47
CA THR A 322 10.70 6.51 1.08
C THR A 322 12.12 6.54 0.51
N VAL A 323 13.09 7.00 1.30
CA VAL A 323 14.51 6.98 0.91
C VAL A 323 15.00 5.56 0.65
N GLY A 324 14.53 4.57 1.44
CA GLY A 324 14.86 3.16 1.28
C GLY A 324 14.41 2.55 -0.06
N LEU A 325 13.38 3.11 -0.70
CA LEU A 325 12.87 2.61 -1.97
C LEU A 325 13.87 2.77 -3.13
N VAL A 326 14.70 3.82 -3.13
CA VAL A 326 15.65 4.08 -4.23
C VAL A 326 16.78 3.05 -4.29
N PRO A 327 17.55 2.81 -3.20
CA PRO A 327 18.58 1.77 -3.23
C PRO A 327 17.98 0.36 -3.41
N ALA A 328 16.77 0.09 -2.91
CA ALA A 328 16.06 -1.16 -3.17
C ALA A 328 15.77 -1.33 -4.66
N ALA A 329 15.30 -0.28 -5.32
CA ALA A 329 15.02 -0.26 -6.74
C ALA A 329 16.28 -0.51 -7.60
N LEU A 330 17.42 0.11 -7.23
CA LEU A 330 18.70 -0.11 -7.89
C LEU A 330 19.19 -1.55 -7.76
N LEU A 331 19.04 -2.16 -6.58
CA LEU A 331 19.39 -3.57 -6.36
C LEU A 331 18.46 -4.51 -7.14
N LEU A 332 17.16 -4.20 -7.22
CA LEU A 332 16.20 -4.97 -8.03
C LEU A 332 16.56 -4.91 -9.51
N ALA A 333 16.91 -3.73 -10.04
CA ALA A 333 17.38 -3.55 -11.41
C ALA A 333 18.66 -4.36 -11.69
N ALA A 334 19.54 -4.52 -10.68
CA ALA A 334 20.73 -5.36 -10.74
C ALA A 334 20.49 -6.87 -10.57
N GLY A 335 19.23 -7.33 -10.53
CA GLY A 335 18.87 -8.74 -10.35
C GLY A 335 19.09 -9.29 -8.93
N ARG A 336 19.26 -8.42 -7.91
CA ARG A 336 19.52 -8.81 -6.51
C ARG A 336 18.21 -8.88 -5.68
N SER A 337 17.12 -9.37 -6.27
CA SER A 337 15.80 -9.42 -5.66
C SER A 337 15.75 -10.16 -4.32
N ARG A 338 16.46 -11.30 -4.20
CA ARG A 338 16.54 -12.06 -2.94
C ARG A 338 17.12 -11.22 -1.79
N GLN A 339 18.12 -10.41 -2.06
CA GLN A 339 18.74 -9.57 -1.03
C GLN A 339 17.82 -8.44 -0.58
N VAL A 340 17.12 -7.81 -1.52
CA VAL A 340 16.11 -6.79 -1.19
C VAL A 340 14.98 -7.41 -0.37
N ALA A 341 14.50 -8.59 -0.75
CA ALA A 341 13.46 -9.30 0.00
C ALA A 341 13.90 -9.60 1.44
N LEU A 342 15.11 -10.11 1.65
CA LEU A 342 15.64 -10.39 2.98
C LEU A 342 15.79 -9.12 3.83
N ALA A 343 16.26 -8.02 3.25
CA ALA A 343 16.35 -6.73 3.93
C ALA A 343 14.97 -6.20 4.33
N SER A 344 13.98 -6.32 3.44
CA SER A 344 12.61 -5.90 3.72
C SER A 344 11.95 -6.77 4.81
N VAL A 345 12.18 -8.07 4.79
CA VAL A 345 11.71 -8.98 5.85
C VAL A 345 12.36 -8.62 7.20
N ALA A 346 13.66 -8.38 7.23
CA ALA A 346 14.35 -7.99 8.46
C ALA A 346 13.79 -6.68 9.02
N GLY A 347 13.63 -5.66 8.17
CA GLY A 347 13.01 -4.39 8.56
C GLY A 347 11.58 -4.57 9.07
N PHE A 348 10.77 -5.39 8.39
CA PHE A 348 9.39 -5.67 8.80
C PHE A 348 9.33 -6.38 10.17
N VAL A 349 10.12 -7.43 10.37
CA VAL A 349 10.13 -8.20 11.63
C VAL A 349 10.59 -7.32 12.80
N VAL A 350 11.65 -6.54 12.62
CA VAL A 350 12.12 -5.61 13.65
C VAL A 350 11.07 -4.54 13.94
N GLY A 351 10.50 -3.93 12.90
CA GLY A 351 9.48 -2.88 13.04
C GLY A 351 8.22 -3.38 13.73
N ALA A 352 7.65 -4.49 13.26
CA ALA A 352 6.46 -5.10 13.85
C ALA A 352 6.71 -5.60 15.29
N GLY A 353 7.89 -6.19 15.54
CA GLY A 353 8.29 -6.61 16.88
C GLY A 353 8.39 -5.42 17.86
N LEU A 354 9.00 -4.31 17.43
CA LEU A 354 9.05 -3.09 18.23
C LEU A 354 7.66 -2.47 18.45
N MET A 355 6.77 -2.48 17.45
CA MET A 355 5.38 -2.03 17.62
C MET A 355 4.66 -2.84 18.69
N ALA A 356 4.85 -4.18 18.69
CA ALA A 356 4.22 -5.07 19.66
C ALA A 356 4.76 -4.84 21.10
N VAL A 357 6.03 -4.48 21.26
CA VAL A 357 6.65 -4.23 22.56
C VAL A 357 6.40 -2.79 23.05
N LEU A 358 6.59 -1.80 22.18
CA LEU A 358 6.50 -0.39 22.55
C LEU A 358 5.08 0.15 22.51
N GLY A 359 4.18 -0.44 21.70
CA GLY A 359 2.79 -0.02 21.61
C GLY A 359 2.08 0.02 22.96
N PRO A 360 2.08 -1.07 23.76
CA PRO A 360 1.45 -1.09 25.08
C PRO A 360 2.05 -0.11 26.10
N VAL A 361 3.32 0.30 25.91
CA VAL A 361 4.04 1.18 26.86
C VAL A 361 3.96 2.65 26.43
N ALA A 362 4.09 2.93 25.15
CA ALA A 362 4.19 4.28 24.59
C ALA A 362 3.03 4.64 23.64
N GLY A 363 2.00 3.79 23.53
CA GLY A 363 0.82 4.04 22.72
C GLY A 363 1.17 4.34 21.26
N VAL A 364 0.61 5.43 20.73
CA VAL A 364 0.79 5.90 19.36
C VAL A 364 2.27 6.09 18.98
N ALA A 365 3.06 6.67 19.89
CA ALA A 365 4.49 6.90 19.65
C ALA A 365 5.25 5.57 19.50
N GLY A 366 4.86 4.53 20.23
CA GLY A 366 5.43 3.18 20.14
C GLY A 366 5.22 2.57 18.74
N GLY A 367 4.02 2.69 18.19
CA GLY A 367 3.70 2.25 16.83
C GLY A 367 4.54 2.97 15.78
N THR A 368 4.61 4.29 15.85
CA THR A 368 5.41 5.13 14.93
C THR A 368 6.92 4.85 15.05
N THR A 369 7.43 4.63 16.28
CA THR A 369 8.83 4.23 16.52
C THR A 369 9.15 2.90 15.85
N GLY A 370 8.26 1.91 15.97
CA GLY A 370 8.42 0.62 15.29
C GLY A 370 8.51 0.77 13.78
N PHE A 371 7.65 1.60 13.18
CA PHE A 371 7.71 1.90 11.74
C PHE A 371 9.01 2.60 11.35
N LEU A 372 9.45 3.60 12.10
CA LEU A 372 10.70 4.33 11.85
C LEU A 372 11.91 3.39 11.91
N VAL A 373 12.04 2.62 12.98
CA VAL A 373 13.18 1.71 13.18
C VAL A 373 13.17 0.59 12.15
N GLY A 374 12.01 -0.02 11.88
CA GLY A 374 11.87 -1.04 10.83
C GLY A 374 12.28 -0.51 9.45
N SER A 375 11.86 0.70 9.11
CA SER A 375 12.24 1.38 7.87
C SER A 375 13.74 1.71 7.82
N ALA A 376 14.33 2.14 8.94
CA ALA A 376 15.75 2.41 9.06
C ALA A 376 16.59 1.12 8.91
N VAL A 377 16.17 0.02 9.53
CA VAL A 377 16.81 -1.30 9.39
C VAL A 377 16.79 -1.75 7.92
N ASN A 378 15.64 -1.64 7.26
CA ASN A 378 15.52 -1.95 5.83
C ASN A 378 16.48 -1.07 4.99
N LEU A 379 16.46 0.25 5.19
CA LEU A 379 17.32 1.20 4.48
C LEU A 379 18.81 0.84 4.66
N VAL A 380 19.25 0.66 5.92
CA VAL A 380 20.66 0.33 6.24
C VAL A 380 21.05 -1.02 5.63
N ALA A 381 20.16 -2.03 5.71
CA ALA A 381 20.42 -3.34 5.11
C ALA A 381 20.57 -3.25 3.58
N VAL A 382 19.65 -2.55 2.90
CA VAL A 382 19.68 -2.40 1.44
C VAL A 382 20.92 -1.61 0.99
N VAL A 383 21.25 -0.50 1.67
CA VAL A 383 22.47 0.28 1.37
C VAL A 383 23.73 -0.56 1.62
N GLY A 384 23.80 -1.25 2.76
CA GLY A 384 24.94 -2.11 3.11
C GLY A 384 25.16 -3.22 2.07
N LEU A 385 24.07 -3.85 1.61
CA LEU A 385 24.11 -4.85 0.54
C LEU A 385 24.53 -4.24 -0.81
N GLY A 386 24.10 -3.02 -1.10
CA GLY A 386 24.47 -2.31 -2.33
C GLY A 386 25.94 -1.90 -2.39
N VAL A 387 26.55 -1.65 -1.23
CA VAL A 387 27.97 -1.27 -1.12
C VAL A 387 28.91 -2.50 -1.10
N ARG A 388 28.43 -3.69 -0.69
CA ARG A 388 29.25 -4.91 -0.69
C ARG A 388 29.65 -5.33 -2.11
N ARG A 389 30.96 -5.58 -2.34
CA ARG A 389 31.47 -6.13 -3.60
C ARG A 389 30.85 -7.51 -3.85
N ARG A 390 30.38 -7.74 -5.08
CA ARG A 390 30.13 -9.10 -5.57
C ARG A 390 31.49 -9.81 -5.54
N SER A 391 31.69 -10.82 -4.69
CA SER A 391 32.72 -11.81 -4.97
C SER A 391 32.37 -12.40 -6.33
N ARG A 392 33.22 -12.28 -7.32
CA ARG A 392 33.07 -12.92 -8.62
C ARG A 392 33.04 -14.44 -8.36
N SER A 393 31.87 -15.00 -8.14
CA SER A 393 31.68 -16.43 -8.40
C SER A 393 31.78 -16.56 -9.91
N ALA A 394 32.85 -17.18 -10.37
CA ALA A 394 33.01 -17.62 -11.74
C ALA A 394 31.74 -18.39 -12.13
N ILE A 395 30.98 -17.85 -13.08
CA ILE A 395 30.03 -18.63 -13.85
C ILE A 395 30.95 -19.53 -14.69
N PRO A 396 30.82 -20.87 -14.60
CA PRO A 396 31.48 -21.70 -15.57
C PRO A 396 30.89 -21.36 -16.94
N ASP A 397 31.72 -20.85 -17.84
CA ASP A 397 31.42 -20.84 -19.27
C ASP A 397 31.36 -22.31 -19.72
N SER A 398 30.17 -22.89 -19.71
CA SER A 398 29.89 -24.14 -20.43
C SER A 398 28.39 -24.36 -20.48
N ILE A 399 27.76 -23.85 -21.49
CA ILE A 399 26.65 -24.53 -22.17
C ILE A 399 26.87 -24.22 -23.65
N ASP A 400 27.67 -25.09 -24.32
CA ASP A 400 27.55 -25.36 -25.75
C ASP A 400 26.25 -26.09 -26.02
#